data_8911238972dfba560866e2c858a9803f
#
_entry.id   8911238972dfba560866e2c858a9803f
#
_cell.length_a   1.000
_cell.length_b   1.000
_cell.length_c   1.000
_cell.angle_alpha   90.00
_cell.angle_beta   90.00
_cell.angle_gamma   90.00
#
_symmetry.space_group_name_H-M   'P 1'
#
loop_
_entity.id
_entity.type
_entity.pdbx_description
1 polymer ?
#
loop_
_entity_poly.entity_id
_entity_poly.type
_entity_poly.pdbx_seq_one_letter_code
_entity_poly.pdbx_strand_id
1 'polypeptide(L)'
;MNRSQLREILDILHEKVGVEFIHYHKDAVINAITKECVNDDVDDYIEQLKINDNLVNRLASKILVGVTRFFRNPQFFETLKQHIPHKGFLRFWVVGCATGEEAYSLAIILEELGCNYEIIATDVSMDRVVQAHVGLYGNGIVSDISKERLERFFIRTS
;
A
#
# COMPACT_ATOMS: atom_id res chain seq x y z
N MET A 1 9.67 -1.46 -25.86
CA MET A 1 8.44 -0.65 -25.68
C MET A 1 8.68 0.78 -26.13
N ASN A 2 7.87 1.29 -27.05
CA ASN A 2 7.91 2.67 -27.56
C ASN A 2 6.92 3.59 -26.79
N ARG A 3 6.92 4.91 -27.14
CA ARG A 3 6.03 5.88 -26.45
C ARG A 3 4.54 5.63 -26.65
N SER A 4 4.13 5.13 -27.82
CA SER A 4 2.73 4.84 -28.11
C SER A 4 2.23 3.67 -27.30
N GLN A 5 3.00 2.58 -27.26
CA GLN A 5 2.72 1.39 -26.46
C GLN A 5 2.62 1.71 -24.97
N LEU A 6 3.56 2.52 -24.44
CA LEU A 6 3.48 2.95 -23.04
C LEU A 6 2.19 3.73 -22.76
N ARG A 7 1.82 4.66 -23.65
CA ARG A 7 0.60 5.44 -23.47
C ARG A 7 -0.64 4.57 -23.49
N GLU A 8 -0.74 3.63 -24.43
CA GLU A 8 -1.86 2.70 -24.53
C GLU A 8 -2.02 1.84 -23.27
N ILE A 9 -0.90 1.34 -22.72
CA ILE A 9 -0.93 0.61 -21.44
C ILE A 9 -1.45 1.51 -20.30
N LEU A 10 -0.99 2.77 -20.23
CA LEU A 10 -1.44 3.70 -19.20
C LEU A 10 -2.93 4.07 -19.34
N ASP A 11 -3.41 4.22 -20.57
CA ASP A 11 -4.81 4.50 -20.87
C ASP A 11 -5.71 3.31 -20.45
N ILE A 12 -5.29 2.06 -20.72
CA ILE A 12 -5.98 0.85 -20.26
C ILE A 12 -6.02 0.77 -18.73
N LEU A 13 -4.89 1.05 -18.06
CA LEU A 13 -4.81 1.07 -16.61
C LEU A 13 -5.75 2.14 -16.02
N HIS A 14 -5.76 3.34 -16.61
CA HIS A 14 -6.65 4.42 -16.18
C HIS A 14 -8.12 4.03 -16.33
N GLU A 15 -8.50 3.50 -17.48
CA GLU A 15 -9.88 3.10 -17.76
C GLU A 15 -10.38 2.01 -16.81
N LYS A 16 -9.56 0.98 -16.55
CA LYS A 16 -9.96 -0.19 -15.78
C LYS A 16 -9.75 -0.07 -14.26
N VAL A 17 -8.75 0.69 -13.83
CA VAL A 17 -8.40 0.86 -12.39
C VAL A 17 -8.81 2.22 -11.85
N GLY A 18 -9.03 3.21 -12.72
CA GLY A 18 -9.40 4.57 -12.32
C GLY A 18 -8.23 5.39 -11.74
N VAL A 19 -6.98 4.96 -11.92
CA VAL A 19 -5.78 5.64 -11.40
C VAL A 19 -4.97 6.24 -12.54
N GLU A 20 -4.60 7.52 -12.42
CA GLU A 20 -3.73 8.19 -13.39
C GLU A 20 -2.25 7.90 -13.13
N PHE A 21 -1.72 6.86 -13.75
CA PHE A 21 -0.33 6.46 -13.60
C PHE A 21 0.68 7.39 -14.30
N ILE A 22 0.23 8.32 -15.13
CA ILE A 22 1.11 9.30 -15.82
C ILE A 22 1.89 10.19 -14.85
N HIS A 23 1.37 10.37 -13.63
CA HIS A 23 2.00 11.15 -12.57
C HIS A 23 2.97 10.33 -11.71
N TYR A 24 3.07 9.03 -11.93
CA TYR A 24 3.99 8.15 -11.22
C TYR A 24 5.41 8.25 -11.80
N HIS A 25 6.37 7.83 -11.01
CA HIS A 25 7.78 7.82 -11.45
C HIS A 25 7.91 6.96 -12.70
N LYS A 26 8.24 7.59 -13.82
CA LYS A 26 8.27 6.96 -15.16
C LYS A 26 9.08 5.66 -15.19
N ASP A 27 10.25 5.65 -14.54
CA ASP A 27 11.13 4.49 -14.50
C ASP A 27 10.50 3.33 -13.69
N ALA A 28 9.75 3.62 -12.64
CA ALA A 28 9.03 2.61 -11.87
C ALA A 28 7.93 1.96 -12.70
N VAL A 29 7.18 2.76 -13.47
CA VAL A 29 6.15 2.27 -14.39
C VAL A 29 6.76 1.40 -15.48
N ILE A 30 7.79 1.87 -16.15
CA ILE A 30 8.49 1.12 -17.21
C ILE A 30 9.06 -0.18 -16.67
N ASN A 31 9.71 -0.15 -15.51
CA ASN A 31 10.27 -1.34 -14.87
C ASN A 31 9.19 -2.38 -14.49
N ALA A 32 8.03 -1.93 -14.01
CA ALA A 32 6.92 -2.82 -13.69
C ALA A 32 6.38 -3.50 -14.96
N ILE A 33 6.14 -2.73 -16.03
CA ILE A 33 5.69 -3.26 -17.32
C ILE A 33 6.71 -4.23 -17.89
N THR A 34 7.99 -3.87 -17.92
CA THR A 34 9.05 -4.72 -18.49
C THR A 34 9.18 -6.04 -17.72
N LYS A 35 9.01 -6.04 -16.39
CA LYS A 35 9.03 -7.26 -15.58
C LYS A 35 7.83 -8.17 -15.82
N GLU A 36 6.70 -7.64 -16.21
CA GLU A 36 5.51 -8.42 -16.53
C GLU A 36 5.57 -8.98 -17.98
N CYS A 37 6.16 -8.22 -18.89
CA CYS A 37 6.24 -8.54 -20.33
C CYS A 37 7.52 -9.34 -20.71
N VAL A 38 8.07 -10.16 -19.81
CA VAL A 38 9.40 -10.78 -19.97
C VAL A 38 9.47 -11.76 -21.17
N ASN A 39 8.35 -12.38 -21.56
CA ASN A 39 8.32 -13.40 -22.61
C ASN A 39 7.36 -13.08 -23.76
N ASP A 40 6.61 -11.98 -23.71
CA ASP A 40 5.61 -11.62 -24.69
C ASP A 40 6.07 -10.43 -25.53
N ASP A 41 5.63 -10.35 -26.78
CA ASP A 41 5.69 -9.08 -27.52
C ASP A 41 4.83 -8.05 -26.77
N VAL A 42 5.28 -6.81 -26.72
CA VAL A 42 4.55 -5.72 -26.03
C VAL A 42 3.14 -5.54 -26.60
N ASP A 43 2.98 -5.74 -27.90
CA ASP A 43 1.66 -5.62 -28.55
C ASP A 43 0.73 -6.77 -28.13
N ASP A 44 1.23 -8.00 -28.03
CA ASP A 44 0.47 -9.13 -27.49
C ASP A 44 0.09 -8.90 -26.02
N TYR A 45 1.00 -8.33 -25.24
CA TYR A 45 0.74 -7.97 -23.84
C TYR A 45 -0.35 -6.90 -23.69
N ILE A 46 -0.37 -5.89 -24.56
CA ILE A 46 -1.42 -4.88 -24.63
C ILE A 46 -2.79 -5.53 -24.92
N GLU A 47 -2.86 -6.43 -25.89
CA GLU A 47 -4.11 -7.13 -26.20
C GLU A 47 -4.59 -7.99 -25.02
N GLN A 48 -3.68 -8.64 -24.30
CA GLN A 48 -4.03 -9.36 -23.07
C GLN A 48 -4.57 -8.42 -21.96
N LEU A 49 -3.98 -7.23 -21.79
CA LEU A 49 -4.47 -6.25 -20.83
C LEU A 49 -5.91 -5.78 -21.14
N LYS A 50 -6.28 -5.67 -22.42
CA LYS A 50 -7.65 -5.27 -22.82
C LYS A 50 -8.71 -6.26 -22.36
N ILE A 51 -8.40 -7.54 -22.30
CA ILE A 51 -9.37 -8.62 -22.07
C ILE A 51 -9.23 -9.28 -20.67
N ASN A 52 -8.14 -9.03 -19.94
CA ASN A 52 -7.84 -9.71 -18.67
C ASN A 52 -7.67 -8.71 -17.51
N ASP A 53 -8.74 -8.51 -16.76
CA ASP A 53 -8.75 -7.59 -15.62
C ASP A 53 -7.81 -8.02 -14.47
N ASN A 54 -7.57 -9.33 -14.31
CA ASN A 54 -6.61 -9.82 -13.31
C ASN A 54 -5.17 -9.40 -13.67
N LEU A 55 -4.84 -9.41 -14.97
CA LEU A 55 -3.53 -8.96 -15.45
C LEU A 55 -3.37 -7.44 -15.22
N VAL A 56 -4.42 -6.66 -15.50
CA VAL A 56 -4.46 -5.22 -15.24
C VAL A 56 -4.25 -4.91 -13.75
N ASN A 57 -4.99 -5.58 -12.88
CA ASN A 57 -4.88 -5.39 -11.42
C ASN A 57 -3.49 -5.79 -10.92
N ARG A 58 -2.91 -6.87 -11.43
CA ARG A 58 -1.55 -7.29 -11.09
C ARG A 58 -0.50 -6.26 -11.51
N LEU A 59 -0.60 -5.72 -12.73
CA LEU A 59 0.30 -4.68 -13.21
C LEU A 59 0.13 -3.39 -12.38
N ALA A 60 -1.10 -2.95 -12.17
CA ALA A 60 -1.41 -1.78 -11.34
C ALA A 60 -0.82 -1.92 -9.93
N SER A 61 -1.01 -3.08 -9.28
CA SER A 61 -0.46 -3.36 -7.95
C SER A 61 1.07 -3.27 -7.91
N LYS A 62 1.75 -3.67 -8.99
CA LYS A 62 3.22 -3.56 -9.11
C LYS A 62 3.71 -2.14 -9.31
N ILE A 63 2.96 -1.31 -10.05
CA ILE A 63 3.29 0.12 -10.23
C ILE A 63 3.02 0.88 -8.94
N LEU A 64 1.92 0.56 -8.26
CA LEU A 64 1.51 1.16 -6.98
C LEU A 64 2.41 0.74 -5.81
N VAL A 65 3.63 0.23 -6.05
CA VAL A 65 4.56 -0.19 -5.00
C VAL A 65 4.77 0.96 -4.01
N GLY A 66 3.94 0.98 -2.96
CA GLY A 66 4.21 1.75 -1.77
C GLY A 66 5.24 1.00 -0.93
N VAL A 67 6.43 1.55 -0.77
CA VAL A 67 7.33 1.11 0.28
C VAL A 67 6.69 1.56 1.59
N THR A 68 6.04 0.62 2.29
CA THR A 68 5.45 0.86 3.60
C THR A 68 6.24 0.11 4.67
N ARG A 69 6.26 0.64 5.87
CA ARG A 69 6.83 -0.01 7.05
C ARG A 69 6.22 0.58 8.31
N PHE A 70 6.27 -0.16 9.38
CA PHE A 70 5.81 0.34 10.67
C PHE A 70 6.59 1.60 11.09
N PHE A 71 5.88 2.58 11.65
CA PHE A 71 6.45 3.83 12.15
C PHE A 71 7.36 4.56 11.16
N ARG A 72 7.08 4.44 9.84
CA ARG A 72 7.80 5.21 8.82
C ARG A 72 7.73 6.68 9.13
N ASN A 73 8.90 7.37 9.15
CA ASN A 73 9.05 8.73 9.66
C ASN A 73 8.68 8.83 11.17
N PRO A 74 9.47 8.27 12.08
CA PRO A 74 9.15 8.21 13.51
C PRO A 74 8.78 9.56 14.12
N GLN A 75 9.43 10.64 13.67
CA GLN A 75 9.14 12.00 14.12
C GLN A 75 7.70 12.44 13.82
N PHE A 76 7.12 11.98 12.73
CA PHE A 76 5.71 12.22 12.42
C PHE A 76 4.81 11.62 13.50
N PHE A 77 5.02 10.37 13.87
CA PHE A 77 4.24 9.69 14.88
C PHE A 77 4.43 10.29 16.27
N GLU A 78 5.63 10.74 16.62
CA GLU A 78 5.87 11.46 17.89
C GLU A 78 5.13 12.80 17.91
N THR A 79 5.14 13.55 16.82
CA THR A 79 4.38 14.80 16.71
C THR A 79 2.87 14.51 16.77
N LEU A 80 2.39 13.51 16.05
CA LEU A 80 0.99 13.12 16.05
C LEU A 80 0.53 12.77 17.47
N LYS A 81 1.31 11.99 18.20
CA LYS A 81 1.03 11.61 19.61
C LYS A 81 0.79 12.81 20.52
N GLN A 82 1.53 13.91 20.31
CA GLN A 82 1.37 15.14 21.10
C GLN A 82 0.09 15.93 20.77
N HIS A 83 -0.50 15.71 19.59
CA HIS A 83 -1.65 16.46 19.11
C HIS A 83 -2.97 15.66 19.16
N ILE A 84 -2.92 14.38 19.45
CA ILE A 84 -4.12 13.55 19.60
C ILE A 84 -4.89 13.97 20.86
N PRO A 85 -6.19 14.31 20.74
CA PRO A 85 -7.02 14.58 21.89
C PRO A 85 -7.14 13.35 22.80
N HIS A 86 -6.98 13.53 24.12
CA HIS A 86 -7.12 12.45 25.09
C HIS A 86 -8.57 12.18 25.53
N LYS A 87 -9.56 12.88 24.95
CA LYS A 87 -10.98 12.76 25.32
C LYS A 87 -11.86 12.66 24.09
N GLY A 88 -12.93 11.88 24.23
CA GLY A 88 -13.89 11.66 23.17
C GLY A 88 -13.61 10.42 22.32
N PHE A 89 -14.48 10.20 21.35
CA PHE A 89 -14.32 9.14 20.35
C PHE A 89 -13.66 9.74 19.11
N LEU A 90 -12.55 9.16 18.67
CA LEU A 90 -11.75 9.66 17.57
C LEU A 90 -11.97 8.81 16.32
N ARG A 91 -12.05 9.45 15.17
CA ARG A 91 -12.11 8.78 13.87
C ARG A 91 -10.94 9.18 12.99
N PHE A 92 -10.28 8.22 12.45
CA PHE A 92 -9.14 8.40 11.54
C PHE A 92 -9.42 7.75 10.20
N TRP A 93 -8.97 8.40 9.15
CA TRP A 93 -8.99 7.85 7.81
C TRP A 93 -7.56 7.77 7.28
N VAL A 94 -7.05 6.55 7.09
CA VAL A 94 -5.74 6.28 6.49
C VAL A 94 -5.95 6.02 5.02
N VAL A 95 -5.57 6.98 4.20
CA VAL A 95 -5.71 6.94 2.73
C VAL A 95 -4.43 6.37 2.12
N GLY A 96 -4.56 5.32 1.28
CA GLY A 96 -3.41 4.63 0.72
C GLY A 96 -2.68 3.78 1.77
N CYS A 97 -3.44 2.99 2.53
CA CYS A 97 -2.91 2.22 3.67
C CYS A 97 -1.92 1.12 3.28
N ALA A 98 -1.78 0.82 2.01
CA ALA A 98 -0.97 -0.29 1.49
C ALA A 98 -1.25 -1.60 2.26
N THR A 99 -0.21 -2.25 2.78
CA THR A 99 -0.32 -3.50 3.56
C THR A 99 -0.62 -3.28 5.04
N GLY A 100 -1.00 -2.05 5.43
CA GLY A 100 -1.57 -1.72 6.73
C GLY A 100 -0.60 -1.18 7.77
N GLU A 101 0.70 -1.14 7.52
CA GLU A 101 1.71 -0.78 8.52
C GLU A 101 1.48 0.62 9.13
N GLU A 102 1.03 1.60 8.32
CA GLU A 102 0.70 2.94 8.81
C GLU A 102 -0.54 2.92 9.70
N ALA A 103 -1.60 2.22 9.28
CA ALA A 103 -2.84 2.10 10.03
C ALA A 103 -2.62 1.41 11.39
N TYR A 104 -1.84 0.33 11.41
CA TYR A 104 -1.49 -0.36 12.66
C TYR A 104 -0.52 0.44 13.52
N SER A 105 0.41 1.20 12.94
CA SER A 105 1.27 2.12 13.71
C SER A 105 0.45 3.18 14.43
N LEU A 106 -0.57 3.73 13.75
CA LEU A 106 -1.53 4.66 14.34
C LEU A 106 -2.33 3.98 15.45
N ALA A 107 -2.85 2.76 15.21
CA ALA A 107 -3.60 2.01 16.22
C ALA A 107 -2.77 1.76 17.48
N ILE A 108 -1.50 1.37 17.34
CA ILE A 108 -0.58 1.17 18.48
C ILE A 108 -0.46 2.46 19.31
N ILE A 109 -0.30 3.61 18.67
CA ILE A 109 -0.21 4.90 19.40
C ILE A 109 -1.52 5.20 20.12
N LEU A 110 -2.66 5.00 19.50
CA LEU A 110 -3.96 5.25 20.10
C LEU A 110 -4.22 4.34 21.30
N GLU A 111 -3.83 3.07 21.23
CA GLU A 111 -3.85 2.12 22.34
C GLU A 111 -2.90 2.54 23.48
N GLU A 112 -1.69 3.02 23.16
CA GLU A 112 -0.75 3.53 24.15
C GLU A 112 -1.29 4.76 24.91
N LEU A 113 -2.08 5.59 24.21
CA LEU A 113 -2.73 6.78 24.78
C LEU A 113 -4.05 6.47 25.50
N GLY A 114 -4.57 5.24 25.39
CA GLY A 114 -5.86 4.87 25.98
C GLY A 114 -7.06 5.56 25.32
N CYS A 115 -6.96 5.87 24.02
CA CYS A 115 -8.03 6.53 23.28
C CYS A 115 -9.13 5.54 22.87
N ASN A 116 -10.38 6.03 22.78
CA ASN A 116 -11.45 5.35 22.09
C ASN A 116 -11.45 5.79 20.63
N TYR A 117 -11.32 4.86 19.69
CA TYR A 117 -11.14 5.24 18.30
C TYR A 117 -11.73 4.26 17.30
N GLU A 118 -11.86 4.73 16.07
CA GLU A 118 -12.11 3.96 14.85
C GLU A 118 -11.09 4.39 13.79
N ILE A 119 -10.51 3.42 13.08
CA ILE A 119 -9.65 3.67 11.93
C ILE A 119 -10.30 3.06 10.70
N ILE A 120 -10.54 3.88 9.68
CA ILE A 120 -10.91 3.43 8.34
C ILE A 120 -9.64 3.50 7.49
N ALA A 121 -9.19 2.35 7.00
CA ALA A 121 -8.01 2.24 6.15
C ALA A 121 -8.44 1.85 4.73
N THR A 122 -8.02 2.63 3.73
CA THR A 122 -8.40 2.41 2.33
C THR A 122 -7.17 2.40 1.43
N ASP A 123 -7.21 1.60 0.37
CA ASP A 123 -6.21 1.58 -0.69
C ASP A 123 -6.88 1.30 -2.03
N VAL A 124 -6.27 1.72 -3.13
CA VAL A 124 -6.75 1.43 -4.49
C VAL A 124 -6.51 -0.02 -4.89
N SER A 125 -5.56 -0.70 -4.23
CA SER A 125 -5.23 -2.11 -4.46
C SER A 125 -5.99 -2.99 -3.47
N MET A 126 -6.96 -3.75 -3.96
CA MET A 126 -7.72 -4.70 -3.15
C MET A 126 -6.81 -5.76 -2.51
N ASP A 127 -5.78 -6.25 -3.23
CA ASP A 127 -4.83 -7.24 -2.70
C ASP A 127 -4.11 -6.72 -1.45
N ARG A 128 -3.77 -5.43 -1.43
CA ARG A 128 -3.15 -4.79 -0.26
C ARG A 128 -4.12 -4.62 0.89
N VAL A 129 -5.35 -4.24 0.60
CA VAL A 129 -6.40 -4.16 1.62
C VAL A 129 -6.62 -5.52 2.26
N VAL A 130 -6.63 -6.61 1.47
CA VAL A 130 -6.74 -7.97 1.99
C VAL A 130 -5.52 -8.31 2.87
N GLN A 131 -4.30 -7.99 2.44
CA GLN A 131 -3.09 -8.19 3.25
C GLN A 131 -3.13 -7.39 4.55
N ALA A 132 -3.54 -6.12 4.48
CA ALA A 132 -3.73 -5.28 5.66
C ALA A 132 -4.77 -5.88 6.62
N HIS A 133 -5.87 -6.39 6.09
CA HIS A 133 -6.91 -7.03 6.91
C HIS A 133 -6.43 -8.32 7.59
N VAL A 134 -5.62 -9.12 6.90
CA VAL A 134 -5.00 -10.34 7.48
C VAL A 134 -4.03 -10.00 8.60
N GLY A 135 -3.32 -8.89 8.51
CA GLY A 135 -2.40 -8.39 9.53
C GLY A 135 -1.21 -9.33 9.80
N LEU A 136 -0.79 -10.11 8.80
CA LEU A 136 0.34 -11.03 8.92
C LEU A 136 1.60 -10.41 8.32
N TYR A 137 2.61 -10.22 9.15
CA TYR A 137 3.87 -9.57 8.76
C TYR A 137 5.07 -10.49 8.98
N GLY A 138 6.02 -10.42 8.07
CA GLY A 138 7.27 -11.17 8.21
C GLY A 138 8.20 -10.61 9.29
N ASN A 139 9.26 -11.33 9.60
CA ASN A 139 10.23 -10.96 10.66
C ASN A 139 10.94 -9.61 10.43
N GLY A 140 10.85 -9.02 9.24
CA GLY A 140 11.43 -7.70 8.94
C GLY A 140 10.90 -6.57 9.81
N ILE A 141 9.68 -6.70 10.38
CA ILE A 141 9.08 -5.67 11.24
C ILE A 141 9.85 -5.44 12.55
N VAL A 142 10.70 -6.40 12.97
CA VAL A 142 11.50 -6.32 14.20
C VAL A 142 12.48 -5.14 14.18
N SER A 143 12.89 -4.67 13.00
CA SER A 143 13.74 -3.49 12.86
C SER A 143 13.00 -2.16 13.03
N ASP A 144 11.68 -2.17 12.85
CA ASP A 144 10.85 -0.97 12.79
C ASP A 144 10.07 -0.73 14.09
N ILE A 145 9.90 -1.77 14.92
CA ILE A 145 9.04 -1.77 16.10
C ILE A 145 9.84 -2.12 17.33
N SER A 146 9.67 -1.38 18.42
CA SER A 146 10.35 -1.69 19.67
C SER A 146 9.92 -3.06 20.23
N LYS A 147 10.80 -3.68 21.02
CA LYS A 147 10.53 -4.98 21.62
C LYS A 147 9.26 -4.96 22.47
N GLU A 148 9.04 -3.90 23.24
CA GLU A 148 7.87 -3.73 24.11
C GLU A 148 6.58 -3.69 23.29
N ARG A 149 6.59 -2.98 22.13
CA ARG A 149 5.43 -2.93 21.22
C ARG A 149 5.19 -4.28 20.54
N LEU A 150 6.25 -4.98 20.13
CA LEU A 150 6.14 -6.33 19.56
C LEU A 150 5.49 -7.30 20.55
N GLU A 151 5.95 -7.32 21.81
CA GLU A 151 5.41 -8.20 22.84
C GLU A 151 3.96 -7.86 23.22
N ARG A 152 3.58 -6.58 23.15
CA ARG A 152 2.25 -6.12 23.56
C ARG A 152 1.20 -6.23 22.45
N PHE A 153 1.55 -5.97 21.21
CA PHE A 153 0.59 -5.77 20.12
C PHE A 153 0.66 -6.85 19.02
N PHE A 154 1.64 -7.72 19.05
CA PHE A 154 1.80 -8.76 18.03
C PHE A 154 1.83 -10.15 18.64
N ILE A 155 1.27 -11.10 17.91
CA ILE A 155 1.34 -12.52 18.25
C ILE A 155 2.30 -13.17 17.27
N ARG A 156 3.31 -13.88 17.80
CA ARG A 156 4.20 -14.66 16.97
C ARG A 156 3.52 -15.93 16.54
N THR A 157 3.36 -16.08 15.23
CA THR A 157 2.90 -17.34 14.62
C THR A 157 4.10 -18.23 14.31
N SER A 158 3.96 -19.53 14.54
CA SER A 158 4.98 -20.56 14.24
C SER A 158 5.08 -20.82 12.74
#